data_66b58bf15e21eb42dd34ffa27558cb5b
#
_entry.id   66b58bf15e21eb42dd34ffa27558cb5b
#
_cell.length_a   1.000
_cell.length_b   1.000
_cell.length_c   1.000
_cell.angle_alpha   90.00
_cell.angle_beta   90.00
_cell.angle_gamma   90.00
#
_symmetry.space_group_name_H-M   'P 1'
#
loop_
_entity.id
_entity.type
_entity.pdbx_description
1 polymer ?
#
loop_
_entity_poly.entity_id
_entity_poly.type
_entity_poly.pdbx_seq_one_letter_code
_entity_poly.pdbx_strand_id
1 'polypeptide(L)'
;MKTFVRLIRRYVLAAVGIVLLLVFLGLGLLVFLGWQETTHLPQRTYASSEIADAMVETPAGLALGAAHTPEEWMDGYAWAMVLDDTGNIRWSYALPDALNHAYTTGEVAGFARWYLDDYPVFCWAEDYGLFVIGLARGSLWKYSIYTSPEYILNLAKTIPLGFGLLLLLAAICCFLLSWQGAKRLETVASGLDALAEGQTVQLPTEGFAGELAEKLNRTSAQLQTRNELLARRDDARTQWIAGVSHDVRTPLALILGWAEQLERDAVLPETARQKAGGIRTQSEKLRTLIEDLNLTSKLEYGTQPLRKQEFAVGPLFRELVAQFCESPQAESCEVSLQQTAAAEQAKLCVDRALLERLLENLLGNSIRHNSAPVEIEVQTDAAGNRFCLTVADNGTGYPPAVLAALQGTPQNERTPHILGLHVVEQIAAAHGGRVTFGQNVPNGAKATVWLPLDQKAPVAFGQNVVK
;
A
#
# COMPACT_ATOMS: atom_id res chain seq x y z
N MET A 1 7.07 2.03 8.14
CA MET A 1 7.40 2.98 9.22
C MET A 1 8.19 4.22 8.76
N LYS A 2 9.38 4.12 8.15
CA LYS A 2 10.20 5.30 7.73
C LYS A 2 9.53 6.23 6.70
N THR A 3 8.72 5.73 5.79
CA THR A 3 8.01 6.52 4.76
C THR A 3 6.84 7.30 5.36
N PHE A 4 6.17 6.72 6.34
CA PHE A 4 5.05 7.29 7.06
C PHE A 4 5.47 8.45 7.96
N VAL A 5 6.55 8.29 8.73
CA VAL A 5 7.15 9.39 9.52
C VAL A 5 7.57 10.56 8.63
N ARG A 6 8.09 10.29 7.42
CA ARG A 6 8.41 11.35 6.44
C ARG A 6 7.18 12.09 5.95
N LEU A 7 6.06 11.40 5.75
CA LEU A 7 4.80 12.01 5.30
C LEU A 7 4.24 12.93 6.39
N ILE A 8 4.15 12.45 7.65
CA ILE A 8 3.71 13.24 8.80
C ILE A 8 4.56 14.50 8.94
N ARG A 9 5.90 14.34 8.90
CA ARG A 9 6.82 15.48 9.01
C ARG A 9 6.56 16.52 7.90
N ARG A 10 6.26 16.12 6.67
CA ARG A 10 5.92 17.02 5.57
C ARG A 10 4.61 17.76 5.81
N TYR A 11 3.56 17.09 6.29
CA TYR A 11 2.28 17.74 6.60
C TYR A 11 2.39 18.70 7.78
N VAL A 12 3.09 18.34 8.84
CA VAL A 12 3.34 19.22 9.99
C VAL A 12 4.15 20.45 9.55
N LEU A 13 5.21 20.27 8.77
CA LEU A 13 5.98 21.38 8.23
C LEU A 13 5.16 22.28 7.29
N ALA A 14 4.30 21.72 6.46
CA ALA A 14 3.41 22.50 5.61
C ALA A 14 2.38 23.29 6.41
N ALA A 15 1.76 22.69 7.43
CA ALA A 15 0.81 23.37 8.32
C ALA A 15 1.47 24.50 9.11
N VAL A 16 2.66 24.28 9.67
CA VAL A 16 3.45 25.32 10.33
C VAL A 16 3.82 26.43 9.32
N GLY A 17 4.22 26.08 8.12
CA GLY A 17 4.51 27.03 7.03
C GLY A 17 3.30 27.89 6.66
N ILE A 18 2.10 27.32 6.58
CA ILE A 18 0.85 28.07 6.33
C ILE A 18 0.54 29.03 7.46
N VAL A 19 0.68 28.60 8.73
CA VAL A 19 0.45 29.48 9.90
C VAL A 19 1.44 30.64 9.90
N LEU A 20 2.73 30.38 9.65
CA LEU A 20 3.75 31.44 9.55
C LEU A 20 3.45 32.41 8.39
N LEU A 21 3.00 31.89 7.24
CA LEU A 21 2.61 32.70 6.09
C LEU A 21 1.43 33.63 6.44
N LEU A 22 0.41 33.11 7.12
CA LEU A 22 -0.76 33.89 7.54
C LEU A 22 -0.37 34.98 8.56
N VAL A 23 0.52 34.68 9.51
CA VAL A 23 1.05 35.68 10.46
C VAL A 23 1.84 36.76 9.72
N PHE A 24 2.71 36.38 8.79
CA PHE A 24 3.50 37.30 7.99
C PHE A 24 2.60 38.20 7.11
N LEU A 25 1.58 37.64 6.51
CA LEU A 25 0.62 38.33 5.66
C LEU A 25 -0.24 39.28 6.50
N GLY A 26 -0.64 38.89 7.71
CA GLY A 26 -1.33 39.77 8.71
C GLY A 26 -0.47 40.95 9.16
N LEU A 27 0.81 40.69 9.45
CA LEU A 27 1.75 41.73 9.80
C LEU A 27 2.01 42.69 8.61
N GLY A 28 2.16 42.15 7.42
CA GLY A 28 2.29 42.93 6.17
C GLY A 28 1.07 43.79 5.91
N LEU A 29 -0.14 43.27 6.15
CA LEU A 29 -1.39 44.02 6.03
C LEU A 29 -1.43 45.19 7.05
N LEU A 30 -1.04 44.97 8.30
CA LEU A 30 -0.97 46.03 9.31
C LEU A 30 0.01 47.14 8.91
N VAL A 31 1.18 46.75 8.39
CA VAL A 31 2.19 47.73 7.89
C VAL A 31 1.64 48.47 6.67
N PHE A 32 0.97 47.77 5.75
CA PHE A 32 0.35 48.38 4.57
C PHE A 32 -0.73 49.38 4.95
N LEU A 33 -1.63 49.02 5.90
CA LEU A 33 -2.68 49.91 6.38
C LEU A 33 -2.07 51.16 7.05
N GLY A 34 -1.01 50.99 7.87
CA GLY A 34 -0.29 52.11 8.47
C GLY A 34 0.41 52.99 7.42
N TRP A 35 0.98 52.40 6.37
CA TRP A 35 1.58 53.16 5.26
C TRP A 35 0.53 53.93 4.46
N GLN A 36 -0.62 53.31 4.17
CA GLN A 36 -1.75 53.92 3.48
C GLN A 36 -2.24 55.14 4.29
N GLU A 37 -2.35 55.03 5.61
CA GLU A 37 -2.74 56.14 6.49
C GLU A 37 -1.78 57.32 6.40
N THR A 38 -0.48 57.11 6.41
CA THR A 38 0.52 58.16 6.30
C THR A 38 0.49 58.88 4.94
N THR A 39 0.05 58.21 3.88
CA THR A 39 -0.07 58.84 2.54
C THR A 39 -1.34 59.67 2.36
N HIS A 40 -2.32 59.49 3.22
CA HIS A 40 -3.58 60.26 3.21
C HIS A 40 -3.61 61.44 4.19
N LEU A 41 -2.59 61.56 5.05
CA LEU A 41 -2.44 62.77 5.88
C LEU A 41 -2.24 63.97 4.98
N PRO A 42 -2.88 65.14 5.31
CA PRO A 42 -2.66 66.38 4.54
C PRO A 42 -1.16 66.65 4.43
N GLN A 43 -0.69 66.72 3.15
CA GLN A 43 0.70 67.13 2.94
C GLN A 43 0.85 68.58 3.35
N ARG A 44 1.83 68.84 4.18
CA ARG A 44 2.18 70.15 4.70
C ARG A 44 3.63 70.42 4.36
N THR A 45 3.90 71.56 3.78
CA THR A 45 5.27 71.92 3.41
C THR A 45 6.09 72.24 4.66
N TYR A 46 5.47 72.88 5.64
CA TYR A 46 6.11 73.28 6.88
C TYR A 46 5.36 72.71 8.10
N ALA A 47 6.09 72.44 9.17
CA ALA A 47 5.47 72.02 10.42
C ALA A 47 4.81 73.24 11.10
N SER A 48 3.72 73.05 11.84
CA SER A 48 3.03 74.11 12.54
C SER A 48 3.93 74.84 13.58
N SER A 49 4.91 74.15 14.17
CA SER A 49 5.93 74.72 15.03
C SER A 49 6.90 75.65 14.26
N GLU A 50 7.35 75.25 13.08
CA GLU A 50 8.23 76.03 12.21
C GLU A 50 7.56 77.36 11.78
N ILE A 51 6.25 77.32 11.50
CA ILE A 51 5.48 78.48 11.14
C ILE A 51 5.34 79.40 12.38
N ALA A 52 5.10 78.82 13.55
CA ALA A 52 5.07 79.63 14.80
C ALA A 52 6.41 80.34 15.07
N ASP A 53 7.52 79.56 14.94
CA ASP A 53 8.91 80.16 15.13
C ASP A 53 9.23 81.18 14.06
N ALA A 54 8.63 81.15 12.91
CA ALA A 54 8.84 82.09 11.80
C ALA A 54 8.09 83.46 11.99
N MET A 55 7.21 83.61 12.95
CA MET A 55 6.50 84.85 13.21
C MET A 55 7.48 85.93 13.75
N VAL A 56 7.37 87.11 13.19
CA VAL A 56 8.29 88.31 13.56
C VAL A 56 7.43 89.49 13.90
N GLU A 57 7.83 90.22 15.00
CA GLU A 57 7.27 91.53 15.31
C GLU A 57 7.87 92.60 14.39
N THR A 58 7.01 93.27 13.63
CA THR A 58 7.38 94.38 12.78
C THR A 58 6.81 95.71 13.31
N PRO A 59 7.28 96.86 12.87
CA PRO A 59 6.68 98.14 13.25
C PRO A 59 5.19 98.30 12.86
N ALA A 60 4.69 97.51 11.92
CA ALA A 60 3.30 97.51 11.50
C ALA A 60 2.43 96.42 12.24
N GLY A 61 3.02 95.68 13.16
CA GLY A 61 2.38 94.53 13.84
C GLY A 61 3.07 93.21 13.60
N LEU A 62 2.45 92.13 14.03
CA LEU A 62 2.96 90.76 13.86
C LEU A 62 2.80 90.30 12.38
N ALA A 63 3.83 89.64 11.84
CA ALA A 63 3.84 89.16 10.43
C ALA A 63 4.62 87.81 10.30
N LEU A 64 4.33 87.05 9.30
CA LEU A 64 5.12 85.87 8.90
C LEU A 64 6.49 86.35 8.38
N GLY A 65 7.55 85.60 8.73
CA GLY A 65 8.90 85.91 8.26
C GLY A 65 9.02 85.97 6.76
N ALA A 66 9.85 86.88 6.25
CA ALA A 66 10.00 87.18 4.82
C ALA A 66 10.75 86.10 4.00
N ALA A 67 11.03 84.91 4.56
CA ALA A 67 11.72 83.84 3.89
C ALA A 67 10.84 83.20 2.80
N HIS A 68 9.53 83.19 2.99
CA HIS A 68 8.53 82.65 2.07
C HIS A 68 7.29 83.57 2.05
N THR A 69 6.47 83.34 0.99
CA THR A 69 5.18 84.06 0.93
C THR A 69 4.24 83.51 1.99
N PRO A 70 3.24 84.28 2.46
CA PRO A 70 2.24 83.81 3.39
C PRO A 70 1.50 82.48 2.86
N GLU A 71 1.26 82.41 1.57
CA GLU A 71 0.63 81.28 0.92
C GLU A 71 1.52 80.02 0.96
N GLU A 72 2.87 80.22 0.82
CA GLU A 72 3.83 79.11 0.93
C GLU A 72 3.93 78.58 2.34
N TRP A 73 4.00 79.49 3.32
CA TRP A 73 4.01 79.13 4.75
C TRP A 73 2.78 78.36 5.17
N MET A 74 1.63 78.76 4.66
CA MET A 74 0.33 78.20 5.01
C MET A 74 -0.11 76.98 4.14
N ASP A 75 0.78 76.53 3.30
CA ASP A 75 0.44 75.34 2.43
C ASP A 75 0.05 74.12 3.29
N GLY A 76 -1.15 73.60 2.98
CA GLY A 76 -1.77 72.46 3.71
C GLY A 76 -2.53 72.86 5.01
N TYR A 77 -2.58 74.17 5.33
CA TYR A 77 -3.40 74.68 6.42
C TYR A 77 -4.57 75.54 5.91
N ALA A 78 -5.66 75.57 6.68
CA ALA A 78 -6.85 76.31 6.27
C ALA A 78 -6.84 77.72 6.71
N TRP A 79 -6.34 77.99 7.92
CA TRP A 79 -6.25 79.34 8.53
C TRP A 79 -5.26 79.35 9.73
N ALA A 80 -4.82 80.48 10.12
CA ALA A 80 -4.07 80.70 11.35
C ALA A 80 -4.45 82.01 12.08
N MET A 81 -4.25 82.09 13.38
CA MET A 81 -4.40 83.29 14.18
C MET A 81 -3.40 83.31 15.34
N VAL A 82 -3.14 84.45 15.82
CA VAL A 82 -2.38 84.68 17.05
C VAL A 82 -3.27 85.41 18.05
N LEU A 83 -3.36 84.84 19.24
CA LEU A 83 -4.14 85.39 20.35
C LEU A 83 -3.14 86.11 21.35
N ASP A 84 -3.53 87.24 21.88
CA ASP A 84 -2.82 87.85 23.00
C ASP A 84 -3.22 87.22 24.35
N ASP A 85 -2.58 87.66 25.43
CA ASP A 85 -2.84 87.19 26.80
C ASP A 85 -4.28 87.43 27.29
N THR A 86 -4.99 88.37 26.63
CA THR A 86 -6.40 88.66 26.90
C THR A 86 -7.39 87.93 26.03
N GLY A 87 -6.89 87.08 25.09
CA GLY A 87 -7.67 86.30 24.16
C GLY A 87 -8.14 87.05 22.91
N ASN A 88 -7.64 88.23 22.63
CA ASN A 88 -7.92 89.02 21.44
C ASN A 88 -7.01 88.59 20.30
N ILE A 89 -7.52 88.64 19.07
CA ILE A 89 -6.76 88.29 17.88
C ILE A 89 -5.81 89.38 17.49
N ARG A 90 -4.50 89.14 17.60
CA ARG A 90 -3.44 90.12 17.20
C ARG A 90 -3.10 90.02 15.70
N TRP A 91 -3.22 88.86 15.17
CA TRP A 91 -2.90 88.57 13.75
C TRP A 91 -3.75 87.41 13.29
N SER A 92 -4.09 87.37 11.98
CA SER A 92 -4.82 86.25 11.38
C SER A 92 -4.47 86.14 9.91
N TYR A 93 -4.56 84.88 9.41
CA TYR A 93 -4.47 84.52 7.99
C TYR A 93 -5.65 83.65 7.63
N ALA A 94 -6.39 84.05 6.59
CA ALA A 94 -7.53 83.34 6.05
C ALA A 94 -8.55 82.87 7.12
N LEU A 95 -8.68 83.59 8.20
CA LEU A 95 -9.53 83.24 9.35
C LEU A 95 -11.01 83.34 8.94
N PRO A 96 -11.84 82.31 9.14
CA PRO A 96 -13.28 82.42 8.94
C PRO A 96 -13.95 83.45 9.81
N ASP A 97 -14.94 84.17 9.30
CA ASP A 97 -15.66 85.23 10.02
C ASP A 97 -16.26 84.70 11.33
N ALA A 98 -16.74 83.49 11.38
CA ALA A 98 -17.27 82.85 12.58
C ALA A 98 -16.27 82.66 13.71
N LEU A 99 -14.95 82.66 13.40
CA LEU A 99 -13.86 82.48 14.34
C LEU A 99 -13.23 83.84 14.74
N ASN A 100 -13.67 84.95 14.13
CA ASN A 100 -13.12 86.27 14.37
C ASN A 100 -13.78 86.96 15.58
N HIS A 101 -13.48 86.52 16.80
CA HIS A 101 -13.99 87.06 18.03
C HIS A 101 -12.92 86.93 19.17
N ALA A 102 -13.10 87.57 20.27
CA ALA A 102 -12.24 87.41 21.46
C ALA A 102 -12.60 86.03 22.11
N TYR A 103 -11.55 85.32 22.56
CA TYR A 103 -11.66 84.02 23.16
C TYR A 103 -11.44 84.07 24.67
N THR A 104 -12.27 83.42 25.41
CA THR A 104 -12.07 83.19 26.85
C THR A 104 -11.01 82.13 27.10
N THR A 105 -10.34 82.21 28.27
CA THR A 105 -9.37 81.16 28.67
C THR A 105 -9.99 79.75 28.63
N GLY A 106 -11.28 79.60 28.92
CA GLY A 106 -11.97 78.30 28.86
C GLY A 106 -12.11 77.80 27.44
N GLU A 107 -12.44 78.63 26.48
CA GLU A 107 -12.53 78.28 25.05
C GLU A 107 -11.17 77.88 24.48
N VAL A 108 -10.14 78.67 24.82
CA VAL A 108 -8.75 78.39 24.44
C VAL A 108 -8.33 77.01 24.97
N ALA A 109 -8.56 76.74 26.26
CA ALA A 109 -8.27 75.41 26.82
C ALA A 109 -9.03 74.26 26.15
N GLY A 110 -10.27 74.51 25.69
CA GLY A 110 -11.11 73.56 24.99
C GLY A 110 -10.55 73.17 23.59
N PHE A 111 -10.37 74.19 22.75
CA PHE A 111 -9.92 73.98 21.40
C PHE A 111 -8.44 73.59 21.27
N ALA A 112 -7.59 74.07 22.13
CA ALA A 112 -6.16 73.76 22.15
C ALA A 112 -5.96 72.21 22.21
N ARG A 113 -6.87 71.50 22.85
CA ARG A 113 -6.81 70.05 22.98
C ARG A 113 -7.36 69.36 21.76
N TRP A 114 -8.44 69.90 21.13
CA TRP A 114 -9.21 69.09 20.11
C TRP A 114 -9.47 69.85 18.82
N TYR A 115 -10.60 70.53 18.74
CA TYR A 115 -11.12 71.19 17.53
C TYR A 115 -11.67 72.59 17.92
N LEU A 116 -11.59 73.50 16.97
CA LEU A 116 -12.27 74.77 17.02
C LEU A 116 -13.26 74.83 15.84
N ASP A 117 -14.57 74.79 16.08
CA ASP A 117 -15.63 74.78 15.07
C ASP A 117 -15.37 73.70 14.00
N ASP A 118 -15.13 72.42 14.44
CA ASP A 118 -14.81 71.25 13.64
C ASP A 118 -13.47 71.31 12.87
N TYR A 119 -12.70 72.39 13.02
CA TYR A 119 -11.33 72.46 12.49
C TYR A 119 -10.38 71.77 13.48
N PRO A 120 -9.57 70.82 13.05
CA PRO A 120 -8.47 70.32 13.87
C PRO A 120 -7.43 71.40 14.03
N VAL A 121 -7.13 71.79 15.27
CA VAL A 121 -6.18 72.95 15.55
C VAL A 121 -4.95 72.46 16.26
N PHE A 122 -3.82 73.18 16.00
CA PHE A 122 -2.59 73.06 16.76
C PHE A 122 -2.28 74.42 17.36
N CYS A 123 -1.80 74.43 18.62
CA CYS A 123 -1.55 75.58 19.35
C CYS A 123 -0.11 75.59 19.87
N TRP A 124 0.58 76.71 19.70
CA TRP A 124 1.97 76.93 20.16
C TRP A 124 2.00 78.19 20.97
N ALA A 125 2.54 78.12 22.20
CA ALA A 125 2.71 79.30 23.07
C ALA A 125 4.09 79.91 22.84
N GLU A 126 4.08 81.12 22.32
CA GLU A 126 5.27 81.86 21.97
C GLU A 126 5.33 83.22 22.73
N ASP A 127 6.48 83.87 22.72
CA ASP A 127 6.64 85.15 23.39
C ASP A 127 5.72 86.25 22.87
N TYR A 128 5.25 86.15 21.63
CA TYR A 128 4.33 87.09 20.98
C TYR A 128 2.85 86.78 21.26
N GLY A 129 2.54 85.68 21.93
CA GLY A 129 1.17 85.19 22.22
C GLY A 129 0.94 83.74 21.84
N LEU A 130 -0.33 83.32 21.80
CA LEU A 130 -0.70 81.94 21.41
C LEU A 130 -0.95 81.85 19.89
N PHE A 131 -0.05 81.17 19.18
CA PHE A 131 -0.22 80.84 17.76
C PHE A 131 -1.18 79.67 17.65
N VAL A 132 -2.25 79.82 16.87
CA VAL A 132 -3.26 78.82 16.63
C VAL A 132 -3.38 78.60 15.10
N ILE A 133 -3.24 77.37 14.65
CA ILE A 133 -3.34 77.03 13.20
C ILE A 133 -4.32 75.91 13.02
N GLY A 134 -5.23 76.05 12.02
CA GLY A 134 -6.29 75.16 11.76
C GLY A 134 -6.08 74.40 10.45
N LEU A 135 -6.37 73.15 10.43
CA LEU A 135 -6.49 72.30 9.22
C LEU A 135 -7.91 72.38 8.68
N ALA A 136 -8.11 71.88 7.43
CA ALA A 136 -9.45 71.78 6.88
C ALA A 136 -10.37 70.90 7.73
N ARG A 137 -11.68 71.23 7.75
CA ARG A 137 -12.67 70.43 8.50
C ARG A 137 -12.64 68.98 8.06
N GLY A 138 -12.67 68.03 9.00
CA GLY A 138 -12.68 66.59 8.70
C GLY A 138 -11.38 66.00 8.17
N SER A 139 -10.30 66.83 8.01
CA SER A 139 -9.00 66.39 7.47
C SER A 139 -8.18 65.50 8.45
N LEU A 140 -8.45 65.63 9.73
CA LEU A 140 -7.72 64.88 10.77
C LEU A 140 -8.66 64.52 11.92
N TRP A 141 -8.64 63.22 12.32
CA TRP A 141 -9.29 62.82 13.58
C TRP A 141 -8.30 62.86 14.72
N LYS A 142 -8.54 63.76 15.67
CA LYS A 142 -7.77 63.83 16.90
C LYS A 142 -8.38 62.95 17.98
N TYR A 143 -7.57 62.11 18.59
CA TYR A 143 -7.97 61.35 19.78
C TYR A 143 -6.80 61.33 20.77
N SER A 144 -7.08 61.35 22.05
CA SER A 144 -6.04 61.22 23.05
C SER A 144 -6.06 59.88 23.75
N ILE A 145 -4.95 59.16 23.65
CA ILE A 145 -4.69 57.98 24.43
C ILE A 145 -3.82 58.38 25.62
N TYR A 146 -4.38 58.24 26.81
CA TYR A 146 -3.61 58.38 28.04
C TYR A 146 -3.18 56.99 28.48
N THR A 147 -1.89 56.74 28.50
CA THR A 147 -1.36 55.45 28.96
C THR A 147 -0.13 55.68 29.82
N SER A 148 0.15 54.74 30.75
CA SER A 148 1.38 54.83 31.53
C SER A 148 2.58 54.43 30.68
N PRO A 149 3.78 55.00 30.92
CA PRO A 149 4.98 54.53 30.22
C PRO A 149 5.25 53.04 30.41
N GLU A 150 4.91 52.50 31.58
CA GLU A 150 5.02 51.08 31.88
C GLU A 150 4.14 50.21 30.98
N TYR A 151 2.93 50.67 30.62
CA TYR A 151 2.04 49.97 29.70
C TYR A 151 2.68 49.81 28.32
N ILE A 152 3.30 50.87 27.78
CA ILE A 152 3.97 50.83 26.47
C ILE A 152 5.17 49.87 26.51
N LEU A 153 5.98 49.92 27.55
CA LEU A 153 7.11 49.03 27.73
C LEU A 153 6.67 47.56 27.88
N ASN A 154 5.56 47.33 28.58
CA ASN A 154 5.00 46.00 28.74
C ASN A 154 4.34 45.51 27.45
N LEU A 155 3.73 46.39 26.65
CA LEU A 155 3.15 46.05 25.37
C LEU A 155 4.20 45.47 24.39
N ALA A 156 5.39 46.11 24.37
CA ALA A 156 6.53 45.65 23.58
C ALA A 156 7.03 44.26 23.98
N LYS A 157 6.81 43.81 25.22
CA LYS A 157 7.16 42.48 25.74
C LYS A 157 6.03 41.47 25.57
N THR A 158 4.78 41.89 25.78
CA THR A 158 3.61 40.98 25.80
C THR A 158 3.13 40.61 24.39
N ILE A 159 3.27 41.50 23.40
CA ILE A 159 2.90 41.22 22.01
C ILE A 159 3.66 40.02 21.46
N PRO A 160 5.02 39.97 21.46
CA PRO A 160 5.77 38.83 20.95
C PRO A 160 5.51 37.54 21.76
N LEU A 161 5.29 37.66 23.08
CA LEU A 161 4.92 36.52 23.92
C LEU A 161 3.55 35.93 23.52
N GLY A 162 2.55 36.80 23.29
CA GLY A 162 1.22 36.39 22.81
C GLY A 162 1.27 35.72 21.45
N PHE A 163 2.05 36.27 20.52
CA PHE A 163 2.29 35.65 19.21
C PHE A 163 2.99 34.29 19.35
N GLY A 164 3.99 34.16 20.19
CA GLY A 164 4.69 32.92 20.48
C GLY A 164 3.74 31.85 21.02
N LEU A 165 2.85 32.24 21.96
CA LEU A 165 1.84 31.34 22.53
C LEU A 165 0.83 30.88 21.47
N LEU A 166 0.37 31.77 20.61
CA LEU A 166 -0.55 31.45 19.51
C LEU A 166 0.07 30.47 18.51
N LEU A 167 1.32 30.69 18.13
CA LEU A 167 2.08 29.78 17.25
C LEU A 167 2.27 28.40 17.89
N LEU A 168 2.58 28.35 19.18
CA LEU A 168 2.71 27.08 19.91
C LEU A 168 1.38 26.32 19.92
N LEU A 169 0.28 27.01 20.18
CA LEU A 169 -1.06 26.41 20.21
C LEU A 169 -1.48 25.88 18.82
N ALA A 170 -1.18 26.65 17.77
CA ALA A 170 -1.41 26.22 16.39
C ALA A 170 -0.56 24.98 16.03
N ALA A 171 0.71 24.97 16.44
CA ALA A 171 1.60 23.82 16.23
C ALA A 171 1.11 22.55 16.94
N ILE A 172 0.64 22.68 18.19
CA ILE A 172 0.05 21.57 18.96
C ILE A 172 -1.22 21.07 18.27
N CYS A 173 -2.11 21.96 17.85
CA CYS A 173 -3.33 21.57 17.13
C CYS A 173 -3.01 20.82 15.82
N CYS A 174 -2.11 21.33 15.02
CA CYS A 174 -1.64 20.66 13.79
C CYS A 174 -1.00 19.29 14.08
N PHE A 175 -0.21 19.19 15.14
CA PHE A 175 0.40 17.92 15.56
C PHE A 175 -0.67 16.89 15.95
N LEU A 176 -1.66 17.28 16.77
CA LEU A 176 -2.73 16.38 17.20
C LEU A 176 -3.59 15.89 16.03
N LEU A 177 -3.95 16.78 15.09
CA LEU A 177 -4.70 16.42 13.89
C LEU A 177 -3.90 15.47 12.98
N SER A 178 -2.61 15.74 12.79
CA SER A 178 -1.72 14.89 12.00
C SER A 178 -1.51 13.52 12.64
N TRP A 179 -1.39 13.45 13.96
CA TRP A 179 -1.25 12.20 14.70
C TRP A 179 -2.47 11.30 14.53
N GLN A 180 -3.68 11.85 14.66
CA GLN A 180 -4.93 11.10 14.45
C GLN A 180 -5.05 10.58 13.01
N GLY A 181 -4.73 11.41 12.02
CA GLY A 181 -4.72 11.01 10.61
C GLY A 181 -3.72 9.90 10.32
N ALA A 182 -2.53 10.00 10.93
CA ALA A 182 -1.45 9.05 10.81
C ALA A 182 -1.84 7.65 11.32
N LYS A 183 -2.42 7.59 12.51
CA LYS A 183 -2.84 6.32 13.13
C LYS A 183 -3.89 5.59 12.29
N ARG A 184 -4.81 6.31 11.66
CA ARG A 184 -5.84 5.74 10.79
C ARG A 184 -5.27 5.19 9.48
N LEU A 185 -4.26 5.86 8.89
CA LEU A 185 -3.56 5.36 7.71
C LEU A 185 -2.71 4.11 8.01
N GLU A 186 -2.14 4.00 9.20
CA GLU A 186 -1.43 2.80 9.65
C GLU A 186 -2.36 1.60 9.71
N THR A 187 -3.60 1.78 10.19
CA THR A 187 -4.62 0.72 10.21
C THR A 187 -4.98 0.24 8.80
N VAL A 188 -5.07 1.15 7.82
CA VAL A 188 -5.34 0.78 6.42
C VAL A 188 -4.14 0.07 5.80
N ALA A 189 -2.91 0.53 6.10
CA ALA A 189 -1.70 -0.10 5.61
C ALA A 189 -1.53 -1.53 6.16
N SER A 190 -1.78 -1.74 7.45
CA SER A 190 -1.75 -3.09 8.05
C SER A 190 -2.85 -3.99 7.50
N GLY A 191 -4.02 -3.44 7.17
CA GLY A 191 -5.08 -4.17 6.48
C GLY A 191 -4.68 -4.60 5.07
N LEU A 192 -3.92 -3.78 4.35
CA LEU A 192 -3.39 -4.15 3.03
C LEU A 192 -2.37 -5.28 3.12
N ASP A 193 -1.48 -5.24 4.12
CA ASP A 193 -0.50 -6.31 4.37
C ASP A 193 -1.22 -7.63 4.72
N ALA A 194 -2.24 -7.58 5.60
CA ALA A 194 -3.06 -8.74 5.95
C ALA A 194 -3.81 -9.31 4.73
N LEU A 195 -4.32 -8.43 3.84
CA LEU A 195 -4.96 -8.87 2.60
C LEU A 195 -3.97 -9.53 1.63
N ALA A 196 -2.72 -9.03 1.57
CA ALA A 196 -1.66 -9.63 0.76
C ALA A 196 -1.24 -11.03 1.28
N GLU A 197 -1.38 -11.27 2.58
CA GLU A 197 -1.19 -12.59 3.23
C GLU A 197 -2.41 -13.52 3.09
N GLY A 198 -3.45 -13.10 2.37
CA GLY A 198 -4.66 -13.88 2.15
C GLY A 198 -5.67 -13.87 3.31
N GLN A 199 -5.49 -12.99 4.28
CA GLN A 199 -6.41 -12.85 5.41
C GLN A 199 -7.61 -11.97 5.04
N THR A 200 -8.76 -12.23 5.65
CA THR A 200 -9.94 -11.37 5.49
C THR A 200 -9.78 -10.10 6.31
N VAL A 201 -10.08 -8.97 5.69
CA VAL A 201 -9.91 -7.65 6.31
C VAL A 201 -11.25 -6.96 6.45
N GLN A 202 -11.51 -6.41 7.65
CA GLN A 202 -12.66 -5.57 7.94
C GLN A 202 -12.22 -4.36 8.74
N LEU A 203 -12.07 -3.21 8.07
CA LEU A 203 -11.60 -1.97 8.64
C LEU A 203 -12.78 -1.03 8.95
N PRO A 204 -12.67 -0.19 9.99
CA PRO A 204 -13.66 0.85 10.26
C PRO A 204 -13.67 1.88 9.14
N THR A 205 -14.88 2.24 8.67
CA THR A 205 -15.09 3.13 7.50
C THR A 205 -15.28 4.60 7.89
N GLU A 206 -15.10 4.97 9.16
CA GLU A 206 -15.29 6.33 9.65
C GLU A 206 -14.03 7.19 9.49
N GLY A 207 -14.20 8.46 9.12
CA GLY A 207 -13.16 9.49 9.08
C GLY A 207 -12.40 9.58 7.76
N PHE A 208 -11.24 10.27 7.79
CA PHE A 208 -10.46 10.66 6.60
C PHE A 208 -10.04 9.48 5.69
N ALA A 209 -9.78 8.31 6.25
CA ALA A 209 -9.40 7.11 5.49
C ALA A 209 -10.61 6.19 5.20
N GLY A 210 -11.84 6.62 5.51
CA GLY A 210 -13.05 5.80 5.44
C GLY A 210 -13.34 5.26 4.04
N GLU A 211 -13.24 6.09 3.01
CA GLU A 211 -13.44 5.66 1.61
C GLU A 211 -12.43 4.60 1.17
N LEU A 212 -11.16 4.74 1.61
CA LEU A 212 -10.11 3.77 1.31
C LEU A 212 -10.33 2.45 2.06
N ALA A 213 -10.76 2.53 3.33
CA ALA A 213 -11.13 1.37 4.13
C ALA A 213 -12.32 0.63 3.54
N GLU A 214 -13.35 1.35 3.06
CA GLU A 214 -14.50 0.76 2.38
C GLU A 214 -14.11 0.01 1.10
N LYS A 215 -13.27 0.63 0.25
CA LYS A 215 -12.75 -0.01 -0.96
C LYS A 215 -11.97 -1.29 -0.62
N LEU A 216 -11.13 -1.24 0.43
CA LEU A 216 -10.36 -2.39 0.87
C LEU A 216 -11.25 -3.51 1.42
N ASN A 217 -12.27 -3.19 2.24
CA ASN A 217 -13.26 -4.14 2.72
C ASN A 217 -14.02 -4.80 1.57
N ARG A 218 -14.43 -4.02 0.56
CA ARG A 218 -15.10 -4.53 -0.63
C ARG A 218 -14.22 -5.48 -1.43
N THR A 219 -12.94 -5.12 -1.61
CA THR A 219 -11.96 -5.97 -2.30
C THR A 219 -11.73 -7.27 -1.53
N SER A 220 -11.59 -7.19 -0.20
CA SER A 220 -11.45 -8.36 0.68
C SER A 220 -12.64 -9.32 0.54
N ALA A 221 -13.88 -8.80 0.61
CA ALA A 221 -15.09 -9.60 0.43
C ALA A 221 -15.18 -10.24 -0.97
N GLN A 222 -14.78 -9.52 -2.03
CA GLN A 222 -14.76 -10.05 -3.39
C GLN A 222 -13.72 -11.18 -3.55
N LEU A 223 -12.52 -11.02 -2.97
CA LEU A 223 -11.49 -12.06 -2.99
C LEU A 223 -11.96 -13.30 -2.22
N GLN A 224 -12.56 -13.12 -1.05
CA GLN A 224 -13.13 -14.23 -0.28
C GLN A 224 -14.18 -14.99 -1.06
N THR A 225 -15.18 -14.29 -1.63
CA THR A 225 -16.22 -14.92 -2.46
C THR A 225 -15.62 -15.67 -3.64
N ARG A 226 -14.60 -15.10 -4.27
CA ARG A 226 -13.91 -15.72 -5.40
C ARG A 226 -13.17 -16.99 -5.01
N ASN A 227 -12.48 -16.97 -3.87
CA ASN A 227 -11.78 -18.14 -3.33
C ASN A 227 -12.77 -19.25 -2.95
N GLU A 228 -13.91 -18.92 -2.34
CA GLU A 228 -14.96 -19.88 -2.03
C GLU A 228 -15.56 -20.51 -3.28
N LEU A 229 -15.79 -19.71 -4.34
CA LEU A 229 -16.28 -20.23 -5.62
C LEU A 229 -15.27 -21.16 -6.28
N LEU A 230 -13.97 -20.83 -6.24
CA LEU A 230 -12.91 -21.68 -6.75
C LEU A 230 -12.86 -22.99 -5.97
N ALA A 231 -12.88 -22.94 -4.64
CA ALA A 231 -12.89 -24.13 -3.79
C ALA A 231 -14.11 -25.03 -4.09
N ARG A 232 -15.31 -24.45 -4.17
CA ARG A 232 -16.53 -25.21 -4.52
C ARG A 232 -16.45 -25.85 -5.92
N ARG A 233 -15.89 -25.15 -6.89
CA ARG A 233 -15.69 -25.67 -8.24
C ARG A 233 -14.73 -26.87 -8.22
N ASP A 234 -13.65 -26.77 -7.48
CA ASP A 234 -12.62 -27.80 -7.39
C ASP A 234 -13.15 -29.05 -6.63
N ASP A 235 -13.91 -28.83 -5.56
CA ASP A 235 -14.63 -29.90 -4.86
C ASP A 235 -15.65 -30.62 -5.77
N ALA A 236 -16.45 -29.83 -6.49
CA ALA A 236 -17.45 -30.40 -7.42
C ALA A 236 -16.78 -31.23 -8.52
N ARG A 237 -15.63 -30.78 -9.06
CA ARG A 237 -14.85 -31.50 -10.07
C ARG A 237 -14.30 -32.82 -9.51
N THR A 238 -13.76 -32.79 -8.30
CA THR A 238 -13.24 -33.97 -7.62
C THR A 238 -14.37 -35.00 -7.37
N GLN A 239 -15.51 -34.53 -6.87
CA GLN A 239 -16.69 -35.43 -6.67
C GLN A 239 -17.24 -35.99 -7.98
N TRP A 240 -17.29 -35.17 -9.04
CA TRP A 240 -17.73 -35.61 -10.35
C TRP A 240 -16.82 -36.72 -10.91
N ILE A 241 -15.50 -36.55 -10.86
CA ILE A 241 -14.52 -37.56 -11.31
C ILE A 241 -14.67 -38.84 -10.49
N ALA A 242 -14.84 -38.74 -9.17
CA ALA A 242 -15.05 -39.89 -8.30
C ALA A 242 -16.35 -40.62 -8.63
N GLY A 243 -17.45 -39.89 -8.89
CA GLY A 243 -18.74 -40.46 -9.31
C GLY A 243 -18.65 -41.20 -10.65
N VAL A 244 -18.11 -40.54 -11.68
CA VAL A 244 -17.89 -41.14 -12.99
C VAL A 244 -17.01 -42.39 -12.89
N SER A 245 -15.93 -42.33 -12.10
CA SER A 245 -15.03 -43.46 -11.88
C SER A 245 -15.75 -44.68 -11.28
N HIS A 246 -16.66 -44.44 -10.33
CA HIS A 246 -17.49 -45.47 -9.72
C HIS A 246 -18.45 -46.09 -10.74
N ASP A 247 -19.17 -45.24 -11.49
CA ASP A 247 -20.21 -45.66 -12.41
C ASP A 247 -19.66 -46.40 -13.64
N VAL A 248 -18.40 -46.11 -14.03
CA VAL A 248 -17.71 -46.85 -15.09
C VAL A 248 -17.09 -48.16 -14.58
N ARG A 249 -16.65 -48.21 -13.31
CA ARG A 249 -16.02 -49.42 -12.74
C ARG A 249 -16.97 -50.64 -12.76
N THR A 250 -18.25 -50.44 -12.49
CA THR A 250 -19.24 -51.50 -12.39
C THR A 250 -19.47 -52.20 -13.73
N PRO A 251 -19.82 -51.54 -14.85
CA PRO A 251 -19.96 -52.18 -16.14
C PRO A 251 -18.63 -52.75 -16.65
N LEU A 252 -17.51 -52.12 -16.36
CA LEU A 252 -16.20 -52.59 -16.76
C LEU A 252 -15.81 -53.90 -16.06
N ALA A 253 -16.16 -54.08 -14.79
CA ALA A 253 -15.96 -55.30 -14.04
C ALA A 253 -16.77 -56.50 -14.67
N LEU A 254 -17.99 -56.23 -15.14
CA LEU A 254 -18.80 -57.23 -15.85
C LEU A 254 -18.17 -57.60 -17.19
N ILE A 255 -17.70 -56.63 -17.98
CA ILE A 255 -17.02 -56.88 -19.25
C ILE A 255 -15.77 -57.72 -19.04
N LEU A 256 -14.96 -57.39 -18.02
CA LEU A 256 -13.78 -58.15 -17.64
C LEU A 256 -14.10 -59.56 -17.26
N GLY A 257 -15.13 -59.79 -16.42
CA GLY A 257 -15.57 -61.14 -16.03
C GLY A 257 -16.03 -61.97 -17.19
N TRP A 258 -16.83 -61.42 -18.11
CA TRP A 258 -17.25 -62.09 -19.29
C TRP A 258 -16.11 -62.40 -20.27
N ALA A 259 -15.21 -61.47 -20.49
CA ALA A 259 -14.04 -61.64 -21.33
C ALA A 259 -13.12 -62.74 -20.78
N GLU A 260 -12.89 -62.81 -19.49
CA GLU A 260 -12.08 -63.80 -18.80
C GLU A 260 -12.77 -65.22 -18.94
N GLN A 261 -14.08 -65.28 -18.77
CA GLN A 261 -14.85 -66.51 -18.92
C GLN A 261 -14.78 -67.06 -20.37
N LEU A 262 -14.95 -66.20 -21.37
CA LEU A 262 -14.85 -66.56 -22.78
C LEU A 262 -13.40 -66.93 -23.18
N GLU A 263 -12.40 -66.32 -22.65
CA GLU A 263 -10.98 -66.62 -22.91
C GLU A 263 -10.58 -67.98 -22.36
N ARG A 264 -11.16 -68.42 -21.23
CA ARG A 264 -10.94 -69.75 -20.62
C ARG A 264 -11.83 -70.87 -21.14
N ASP A 265 -12.85 -70.57 -21.93
CA ASP A 265 -13.78 -71.59 -22.47
C ASP A 265 -13.11 -72.41 -23.57
N ALA A 266 -12.80 -73.69 -23.24
CA ALA A 266 -12.15 -74.61 -24.16
C ALA A 266 -13.04 -75.05 -25.35
N VAL A 267 -14.37 -74.81 -25.29
CA VAL A 267 -15.31 -75.15 -26.36
C VAL A 267 -15.25 -74.14 -27.51
N LEU A 268 -14.80 -72.89 -27.19
CA LEU A 268 -14.71 -71.82 -28.18
C LEU A 268 -13.50 -71.95 -29.12
N PRO A 269 -13.66 -71.54 -30.39
CA PRO A 269 -12.54 -71.49 -31.34
C PRO A 269 -11.43 -70.60 -30.83
N GLU A 270 -10.16 -70.91 -31.10
CA GLU A 270 -8.98 -70.15 -30.67
C GLU A 270 -9.06 -68.69 -31.06
N THR A 271 -9.57 -68.34 -32.24
CA THR A 271 -9.78 -66.96 -32.67
C THR A 271 -10.78 -66.19 -31.80
N ALA A 272 -11.78 -66.84 -31.21
CA ALA A 272 -12.75 -66.26 -30.31
C ALA A 272 -12.13 -66.06 -28.95
N ARG A 273 -11.33 -66.96 -28.41
CA ARG A 273 -10.59 -66.87 -27.18
C ARG A 273 -9.54 -65.72 -27.22
N GLN A 274 -8.80 -65.58 -28.34
CA GLN A 274 -7.87 -64.50 -28.57
C GLN A 274 -8.57 -63.16 -28.61
N LYS A 275 -9.77 -63.05 -29.23
CA LYS A 275 -10.56 -61.81 -29.18
C LYS A 275 -11.03 -61.48 -27.75
N ALA A 276 -11.44 -62.45 -26.97
CA ALA A 276 -11.84 -62.34 -25.60
C ALA A 276 -10.66 -61.83 -24.73
N GLY A 277 -9.45 -62.39 -24.92
CA GLY A 277 -8.22 -61.90 -24.30
C GLY A 277 -7.91 -60.48 -24.68
N GLY A 278 -8.13 -60.09 -25.95
CA GLY A 278 -8.00 -58.69 -26.37
C GLY A 278 -8.99 -57.74 -25.67
N ILE A 279 -10.26 -58.17 -25.51
CA ILE A 279 -11.27 -57.39 -24.77
C ILE A 279 -10.85 -57.25 -23.30
N ARG A 280 -10.42 -58.31 -22.65
CA ARG A 280 -9.93 -58.30 -21.28
C ARG A 280 -8.79 -57.29 -21.11
N THR A 281 -7.77 -57.40 -21.98
CA THR A 281 -6.59 -56.50 -21.91
C THR A 281 -6.96 -55.02 -22.09
N GLN A 282 -7.86 -54.68 -23.03
CA GLN A 282 -8.32 -53.31 -23.22
C GLN A 282 -9.17 -52.81 -22.04
N SER A 283 -9.96 -53.69 -21.44
CA SER A 283 -10.77 -53.35 -20.28
C SER A 283 -9.90 -53.10 -19.02
N GLU A 284 -8.83 -53.89 -18.84
CA GLU A 284 -7.83 -53.65 -17.78
C GLU A 284 -7.14 -52.29 -17.96
N LYS A 285 -6.75 -51.92 -19.19
CA LYS A 285 -6.20 -50.60 -19.49
C LYS A 285 -7.17 -49.48 -19.15
N LEU A 286 -8.46 -49.61 -19.50
CA LEU A 286 -9.49 -48.64 -19.16
C LEU A 286 -9.64 -48.47 -17.63
N ARG A 287 -9.63 -49.58 -16.89
CA ARG A 287 -9.68 -49.58 -15.43
C ARG A 287 -8.53 -48.79 -14.85
N THR A 288 -7.30 -49.05 -15.29
CA THR A 288 -6.09 -48.34 -14.86
C THR A 288 -6.18 -46.85 -15.17
N LEU A 289 -6.63 -46.44 -16.37
CA LEU A 289 -6.79 -45.04 -16.75
C LEU A 289 -7.79 -44.31 -15.86
N ILE A 290 -8.90 -44.92 -15.47
CA ILE A 290 -9.91 -44.35 -14.58
C ILE A 290 -9.38 -44.22 -13.16
N GLU A 291 -8.62 -45.20 -12.67
CA GLU A 291 -7.96 -45.16 -11.36
C GLU A 291 -6.90 -44.07 -11.31
N ASP A 292 -6.11 -43.94 -12.37
CA ASP A 292 -5.10 -42.87 -12.50
C ASP A 292 -5.74 -41.48 -12.54
N LEU A 293 -6.83 -41.30 -13.29
CA LEU A 293 -7.57 -40.05 -13.37
C LEU A 293 -8.12 -39.64 -12.00
N ASN A 294 -8.70 -40.61 -11.26
CA ASN A 294 -9.24 -40.38 -9.94
C ASN A 294 -8.13 -40.04 -8.92
N LEU A 295 -7.00 -40.77 -8.97
CA LEU A 295 -5.85 -40.51 -8.11
C LEU A 295 -5.25 -39.13 -8.38
N THR A 296 -5.00 -38.79 -9.65
CA THR A 296 -4.46 -37.51 -10.07
C THR A 296 -5.35 -36.38 -9.58
N SER A 297 -6.66 -36.46 -9.79
CA SER A 297 -7.62 -35.48 -9.31
C SER A 297 -7.54 -35.28 -7.78
N LYS A 298 -7.51 -36.37 -7.01
CA LYS A 298 -7.44 -36.32 -5.56
C LYS A 298 -6.13 -35.74 -5.05
N LEU A 299 -5.01 -36.02 -5.73
CA LEU A 299 -3.70 -35.47 -5.37
C LEU A 299 -3.60 -33.99 -5.73
N GLU A 300 -4.08 -33.60 -6.93
CA GLU A 300 -4.09 -32.20 -7.42
C GLU A 300 -4.84 -31.27 -6.46
N TYR A 301 -5.99 -31.72 -5.93
CA TYR A 301 -6.81 -30.92 -5.02
C TYR A 301 -6.56 -31.19 -3.52
N GLY A 302 -5.51 -31.96 -3.18
CA GLY A 302 -5.13 -32.23 -1.80
C GLY A 302 -6.16 -33.05 -0.99
N THR A 303 -7.11 -33.70 -1.67
CA THR A 303 -8.16 -34.53 -1.03
C THR A 303 -7.73 -35.97 -0.76
N GLN A 304 -6.57 -36.39 -1.26
CA GLN A 304 -5.99 -37.71 -0.99
C GLN A 304 -5.27 -37.69 0.37
N PRO A 305 -5.73 -38.44 1.38
CA PRO A 305 -5.01 -38.55 2.65
C PRO A 305 -3.74 -39.37 2.44
N LEU A 306 -2.58 -38.79 2.74
CA LEU A 306 -1.29 -39.47 2.64
C LEU A 306 -1.01 -40.26 3.91
N ARG A 307 -0.74 -41.56 3.78
CA ARG A 307 -0.33 -42.45 4.88
C ARG A 307 1.19 -42.58 4.93
N LYS A 308 1.87 -41.48 5.18
CA LYS A 308 3.33 -41.42 5.23
C LYS A 308 3.87 -42.22 6.43
N GLN A 309 4.83 -43.10 6.14
CA GLN A 309 5.56 -43.89 7.12
C GLN A 309 7.06 -43.83 6.81
N GLU A 310 7.89 -44.05 7.80
CA GLU A 310 9.36 -44.07 7.65
C GLU A 310 9.80 -45.47 7.19
N PHE A 311 10.48 -45.55 6.07
CA PHE A 311 11.04 -46.78 5.53
C PHE A 311 12.54 -46.62 5.29
N ALA A 312 13.30 -47.73 5.49
CA ALA A 312 14.67 -47.83 5.05
C ALA A 312 14.68 -47.96 3.50
N VAL A 313 15.39 -47.07 2.81
CA VAL A 313 15.39 -46.98 1.34
C VAL A 313 15.88 -48.26 0.69
N GLY A 314 17.02 -48.80 1.18
CA GLY A 314 17.61 -50.01 0.59
C GLY A 314 16.66 -51.20 0.52
N PRO A 315 16.10 -51.68 1.64
CA PRO A 315 15.13 -52.78 1.61
C PRO A 315 13.86 -52.46 0.80
N LEU A 316 13.34 -51.22 0.96
CA LEU A 316 12.09 -50.80 0.28
C LEU A 316 12.20 -50.94 -1.26
N PHE A 317 13.25 -50.38 -1.85
CA PHE A 317 13.39 -50.43 -3.31
C PHE A 317 13.76 -51.81 -3.83
N ARG A 318 14.50 -52.63 -3.06
CA ARG A 318 14.71 -54.06 -3.40
C ARG A 318 13.37 -54.83 -3.47
N GLU A 319 12.50 -54.61 -2.49
CA GLU A 319 11.17 -55.25 -2.45
C GLU A 319 10.29 -54.79 -3.60
N LEU A 320 10.18 -53.45 -3.84
CA LEU A 320 9.35 -52.90 -4.92
C LEU A 320 9.81 -53.36 -6.31
N VAL A 321 11.12 -53.38 -6.58
CA VAL A 321 11.66 -53.84 -7.85
C VAL A 321 11.47 -55.37 -8.02
N ALA A 322 11.72 -56.15 -6.95
CA ALA A 322 11.47 -57.59 -6.99
C ALA A 322 9.99 -57.94 -7.27
N GLN A 323 9.08 -57.26 -6.58
CA GLN A 323 7.64 -57.40 -6.79
C GLN A 323 7.23 -57.10 -8.25
N PHE A 324 7.82 -56.03 -8.83
CA PHE A 324 7.57 -55.70 -10.24
C PHE A 324 8.11 -56.80 -11.17
N CYS A 325 9.31 -57.35 -10.91
CA CYS A 325 9.92 -58.42 -11.72
C CYS A 325 9.11 -59.73 -11.69
N GLU A 326 8.34 -59.98 -10.64
CA GLU A 326 7.41 -61.13 -10.55
C GLU A 326 6.11 -60.91 -11.36
N SER A 327 5.86 -59.68 -11.82
CA SER A 327 4.65 -59.39 -12.60
C SER A 327 4.75 -59.90 -14.05
N PRO A 328 3.63 -60.28 -14.71
CA PRO A 328 3.63 -60.69 -16.11
C PRO A 328 4.14 -59.59 -17.08
N GLN A 329 4.17 -58.34 -16.64
CA GLN A 329 4.66 -57.22 -17.47
C GLN A 329 6.19 -57.25 -17.60
N ALA A 330 6.91 -57.82 -16.66
CA ALA A 330 8.35 -57.90 -16.65
C ALA A 330 8.95 -59.01 -17.53
N GLU A 331 8.17 -59.92 -18.07
CA GLU A 331 8.65 -61.04 -18.94
C GLU A 331 9.44 -60.58 -20.18
N SER A 332 9.23 -59.31 -20.61
CA SER A 332 9.86 -58.71 -21.79
C SER A 332 10.98 -57.70 -21.50
N CYS A 333 11.40 -57.56 -20.23
CA CYS A 333 12.42 -56.60 -19.85
C CYS A 333 13.43 -57.17 -18.83
N GLU A 334 14.62 -56.57 -18.80
CA GLU A 334 15.62 -56.81 -17.76
C GLU A 334 15.70 -55.58 -16.87
N VAL A 335 15.42 -55.76 -15.58
CA VAL A 335 15.44 -54.63 -14.60
C VAL A 335 16.64 -54.81 -13.66
N SER A 336 17.52 -53.82 -13.63
CA SER A 336 18.65 -53.74 -12.73
C SER A 336 18.42 -52.68 -11.66
N LEU A 337 18.82 -52.95 -10.39
CA LEU A 337 18.75 -52.00 -9.31
C LEU A 337 20.15 -51.66 -8.81
N GLN A 338 20.50 -50.37 -8.89
CA GLN A 338 21.76 -49.83 -8.33
C GLN A 338 21.46 -48.88 -7.17
N GLN A 339 22.09 -49.12 -6.03
CA GLN A 339 21.89 -48.29 -4.84
C GLN A 339 23.24 -47.79 -4.34
N THR A 340 23.36 -46.48 -4.13
CA THR A 340 24.53 -45.93 -3.44
C THR A 340 24.53 -46.30 -1.96
N ALA A 341 25.69 -46.41 -1.33
CA ALA A 341 25.78 -46.69 0.09
C ALA A 341 25.04 -45.64 0.97
N ALA A 342 24.99 -44.40 0.49
CA ALA A 342 24.23 -43.32 1.13
C ALA A 342 22.70 -43.55 1.06
N ALA A 343 22.20 -43.98 -0.12
CA ALA A 343 20.78 -44.31 -0.28
C ALA A 343 20.39 -45.54 0.53
N GLU A 344 21.25 -46.58 0.57
CA GLU A 344 20.95 -47.80 1.28
C GLU A 344 20.71 -47.61 2.79
N GLN A 345 21.44 -46.66 3.39
CA GLN A 345 21.34 -46.30 4.82
C GLN A 345 20.28 -45.20 5.09
N ALA A 346 19.77 -44.56 4.06
CA ALA A 346 18.80 -43.44 4.18
C ALA A 346 17.43 -43.95 4.64
N LYS A 347 16.69 -43.10 5.31
CA LYS A 347 15.28 -43.28 5.68
C LYS A 347 14.40 -42.29 4.92
N LEU A 348 13.31 -42.77 4.38
CA LEU A 348 12.38 -41.99 3.57
C LEU A 348 10.96 -42.05 4.16
N CYS A 349 10.35 -40.89 4.41
CA CYS A 349 9.00 -40.78 4.94
C CYS A 349 7.99 -40.62 3.79
N VAL A 350 7.38 -41.74 3.37
CA VAL A 350 6.51 -41.80 2.18
C VAL A 350 5.27 -42.66 2.41
N ASP A 351 4.27 -42.46 1.58
CA ASP A 351 3.18 -43.40 1.40
C ASP A 351 3.64 -44.52 0.43
N ARG A 352 3.82 -45.73 0.99
CA ARG A 352 4.34 -46.89 0.23
C ARG A 352 3.52 -47.21 -1.00
N ALA A 353 2.19 -47.18 -0.87
CA ALA A 353 1.31 -47.56 -2.00
C ALA A 353 1.40 -46.55 -3.16
N LEU A 354 1.57 -45.25 -2.84
CA LEU A 354 1.78 -44.23 -3.84
C LEU A 354 3.18 -44.34 -4.47
N LEU A 355 4.20 -44.63 -3.67
CA LEU A 355 5.55 -44.85 -4.21
C LEU A 355 5.63 -46.06 -5.13
N GLU A 356 4.98 -47.17 -4.76
CA GLU A 356 4.81 -48.35 -5.62
C GLU A 356 4.14 -47.98 -6.97
N ARG A 357 3.03 -47.23 -6.90
CA ARG A 357 2.33 -46.75 -8.09
C ARG A 357 3.19 -45.83 -8.98
N LEU A 358 4.00 -44.98 -8.36
CA LEU A 358 4.97 -44.16 -9.07
C LEU A 358 5.99 -45.01 -9.82
N LEU A 359 6.56 -46.00 -9.17
CA LEU A 359 7.57 -46.87 -9.76
C LEU A 359 6.95 -47.74 -10.89
N GLU A 360 5.77 -48.34 -10.67
CA GLU A 360 5.01 -49.06 -11.69
C GLU A 360 4.71 -48.23 -12.95
N ASN A 361 4.35 -46.96 -12.77
CA ASN A 361 4.12 -46.07 -13.90
C ASN A 361 5.40 -45.78 -14.69
N LEU A 362 6.54 -45.59 -14.03
CA LEU A 362 7.81 -45.40 -14.71
C LEU A 362 8.29 -46.66 -15.45
N LEU A 363 8.30 -47.82 -14.76
CA LEU A 363 8.73 -49.08 -15.35
C LEU A 363 7.79 -49.53 -16.45
N GLY A 364 6.47 -49.45 -16.22
CA GLY A 364 5.46 -49.79 -17.22
C GLY A 364 5.49 -48.91 -18.45
N ASN A 365 5.93 -47.64 -18.31
CA ASN A 365 6.13 -46.73 -19.44
C ASN A 365 7.29 -47.18 -20.32
N SER A 366 8.42 -47.52 -19.70
CA SER A 366 9.59 -48.05 -20.44
C SER A 366 9.27 -49.30 -21.22
N ILE A 367 8.45 -50.22 -20.68
CA ILE A 367 8.03 -51.43 -21.40
C ILE A 367 7.06 -51.14 -22.55
N ARG A 368 6.05 -50.30 -22.31
CA ARG A 368 4.95 -50.06 -23.30
C ARG A 368 5.41 -49.31 -24.56
N HIS A 369 6.44 -48.47 -24.44
CA HIS A 369 6.89 -47.59 -25.52
C HIS A 369 8.12 -48.08 -26.25
N ASN A 370 8.70 -49.21 -25.84
CA ASN A 370 9.87 -49.80 -26.47
C ASN A 370 9.60 -51.17 -27.01
N SER A 371 10.43 -51.65 -27.95
CA SER A 371 10.41 -53.00 -28.47
C SER A 371 11.28 -53.90 -27.59
N ALA A 372 10.77 -55.09 -27.24
CA ALA A 372 11.52 -56.03 -26.40
C ALA A 372 12.79 -56.57 -27.13
N PRO A 373 13.85 -56.91 -26.41
CA PRO A 373 14.04 -56.79 -24.97
C PRO A 373 14.44 -55.35 -24.56
N VAL A 374 13.89 -54.86 -23.44
CA VAL A 374 14.18 -53.54 -22.87
C VAL A 374 15.01 -53.71 -21.60
N GLU A 375 16.13 -53.02 -21.52
CA GLU A 375 16.93 -52.92 -20.31
C GLU A 375 16.51 -51.67 -19.53
N ILE A 376 16.14 -51.84 -18.26
CA ILE A 376 15.70 -50.75 -17.38
C ILE A 376 16.62 -50.71 -16.18
N GLU A 377 17.21 -49.54 -15.96
CA GLU A 377 18.07 -49.30 -14.83
C GLU A 377 17.34 -48.41 -13.80
N VAL A 378 17.22 -48.92 -12.58
CA VAL A 378 16.68 -48.21 -11.43
C VAL A 378 17.86 -47.82 -10.54
N GLN A 379 18.12 -46.55 -10.38
CA GLN A 379 19.17 -46.05 -9.54
C GLN A 379 18.60 -45.27 -8.35
N THR A 380 19.13 -45.51 -7.15
CA THR A 380 18.79 -44.71 -5.95
C THR A 380 20.03 -44.10 -5.38
N ASP A 381 19.92 -42.80 -5.07
CA ASP A 381 20.98 -42.01 -4.44
C ASP A 381 20.43 -41.14 -3.31
N ALA A 382 21.29 -40.75 -2.39
CA ALA A 382 20.97 -39.84 -1.30
C ALA A 382 22.09 -38.84 -1.07
N ALA A 383 21.79 -37.55 -1.20
CA ALA A 383 22.77 -36.49 -1.02
C ALA A 383 22.16 -35.34 -0.19
N GLY A 384 22.81 -35.01 0.93
CA GLY A 384 22.32 -34.02 1.87
C GLY A 384 20.93 -34.39 2.39
N ASN A 385 19.93 -33.51 2.20
CA ASN A 385 18.54 -33.72 2.64
C ASN A 385 17.61 -34.20 1.50
N ARG A 386 18.15 -34.82 0.45
CA ARG A 386 17.37 -35.24 -0.73
C ARG A 386 17.66 -36.69 -1.08
N PHE A 387 16.61 -37.42 -1.35
CA PHE A 387 16.63 -38.72 -2.00
C PHE A 387 16.38 -38.53 -3.51
N CYS A 388 17.09 -39.27 -4.32
CA CYS A 388 16.99 -39.28 -5.76
C CYS A 388 16.70 -40.70 -6.27
N LEU A 389 15.59 -40.88 -6.98
CA LEU A 389 15.27 -42.07 -7.73
C LEU A 389 15.41 -41.76 -9.22
N THR A 390 16.23 -42.52 -9.94
CA THR A 390 16.34 -42.44 -11.39
C THR A 390 15.89 -43.74 -12.00
N VAL A 391 15.01 -43.69 -12.99
CA VAL A 391 14.61 -44.79 -13.83
C VAL A 391 14.99 -44.45 -15.28
N ALA A 392 15.83 -45.27 -15.88
CA ALA A 392 16.35 -45.07 -17.23
C ALA A 392 16.18 -46.35 -18.06
N ASP A 393 15.86 -46.21 -19.33
CA ASP A 393 15.80 -47.31 -20.28
C ASP A 393 16.76 -47.12 -21.48
N ASN A 394 16.96 -48.19 -22.25
CA ASN A 394 17.78 -48.17 -23.45
C ASN A 394 16.95 -48.04 -24.75
N GLY A 395 15.69 -47.60 -24.64
CA GLY A 395 14.72 -47.53 -25.73
C GLY A 395 14.83 -46.33 -26.65
N THR A 396 13.69 -45.90 -27.20
CA THR A 396 13.59 -44.76 -28.13
C THR A 396 13.58 -43.39 -27.48
N GLY A 397 13.39 -43.33 -26.14
CA GLY A 397 13.28 -42.11 -25.38
C GLY A 397 11.89 -41.45 -25.46
N TYR A 398 11.74 -40.31 -24.76
CA TYR A 398 10.49 -39.56 -24.82
C TYR A 398 10.37 -38.80 -26.14
N PRO A 399 9.21 -38.85 -26.83
CA PRO A 399 8.94 -37.98 -27.98
C PRO A 399 9.05 -36.50 -27.59
N PRO A 400 9.57 -35.64 -28.50
CA PRO A 400 9.70 -34.20 -28.20
C PRO A 400 8.38 -33.51 -27.77
N ALA A 401 7.24 -33.97 -28.35
CA ALA A 401 5.91 -33.49 -28.01
C ALA A 401 5.53 -33.82 -26.54
N VAL A 402 5.93 -34.98 -26.03
CA VAL A 402 5.70 -35.42 -24.65
C VAL A 402 6.53 -34.54 -23.68
N LEU A 403 7.81 -34.35 -23.97
CA LEU A 403 8.68 -33.48 -23.14
C LEU A 403 8.19 -32.04 -23.11
N ALA A 404 7.77 -31.48 -24.25
CA ALA A 404 7.20 -30.15 -24.33
C ALA A 404 5.91 -30.02 -23.52
N ALA A 405 5.04 -31.01 -23.55
CA ALA A 405 3.80 -31.02 -22.75
C ALA A 405 4.08 -31.08 -21.25
N LEU A 406 5.06 -31.87 -20.81
CA LEU A 406 5.49 -31.97 -19.41
C LEU A 406 6.18 -30.70 -18.91
N GLN A 407 6.77 -29.89 -19.79
CA GLN A 407 7.38 -28.59 -19.47
C GLN A 407 6.39 -27.42 -19.47
N GLY A 408 5.07 -27.69 -19.65
CA GLY A 408 4.03 -26.67 -19.60
C GLY A 408 3.96 -25.74 -20.82
N THR A 409 4.58 -26.12 -21.95
CA THR A 409 4.51 -25.35 -23.19
C THR A 409 3.15 -25.58 -23.86
N PRO A 410 2.31 -24.55 -24.06
CA PRO A 410 1.00 -24.73 -24.69
C PRO A 410 1.16 -25.21 -26.12
N GLN A 411 0.63 -26.40 -26.42
CA GLN A 411 0.57 -26.93 -27.77
C GLN A 411 -0.87 -26.92 -28.32
N ASN A 412 -1.03 -26.42 -29.53
CA ASN A 412 -2.33 -26.29 -30.22
C ASN A 412 -2.90 -27.59 -30.80
N GLU A 413 -2.24 -28.73 -30.70
CA GLU A 413 -2.70 -29.99 -31.29
C GLU A 413 -2.52 -31.17 -30.33
N ARG A 414 -3.57 -32.00 -30.26
CA ARG A 414 -3.73 -33.31 -29.58
C ARG A 414 -2.61 -33.68 -28.59
N THR A 415 -2.82 -33.30 -27.35
CA THR A 415 -1.91 -33.66 -26.25
C THR A 415 -1.76 -35.20 -26.23
N PRO A 416 -0.52 -35.72 -26.29
CA PRO A 416 -0.32 -37.19 -26.17
C PRO A 416 -0.84 -37.64 -24.79
N HIS A 417 -1.31 -38.91 -24.72
CA HIS A 417 -1.73 -39.52 -23.45
C HIS A 417 -0.51 -39.66 -22.53
N ILE A 418 -0.32 -38.68 -21.66
CA ILE A 418 0.78 -38.64 -20.66
C ILE A 418 0.27 -38.86 -19.22
N LEU A 419 -0.94 -39.45 -19.09
CA LEU A 419 -1.62 -39.56 -17.78
C LEU A 419 -0.74 -40.29 -16.76
N GLY A 420 -0.05 -41.38 -17.12
CA GLY A 420 0.84 -42.09 -16.21
C GLY A 420 2.02 -41.25 -15.72
N LEU A 421 2.62 -40.40 -16.60
CA LEU A 421 3.71 -39.47 -16.19
C LEU A 421 3.16 -38.34 -15.31
N HIS A 422 1.95 -37.91 -15.56
CA HIS A 422 1.29 -36.91 -14.70
C HIS A 422 0.97 -37.48 -13.32
N VAL A 423 0.59 -38.73 -13.20
CA VAL A 423 0.46 -39.43 -11.89
C VAL A 423 1.79 -39.40 -11.14
N VAL A 424 2.92 -39.65 -11.82
CA VAL A 424 4.26 -39.58 -11.22
C VAL A 424 4.55 -38.18 -10.68
N GLU A 425 4.25 -37.12 -11.47
CA GLU A 425 4.40 -35.73 -11.03
C GLU A 425 3.58 -35.43 -9.78
N GLN A 426 2.29 -35.80 -9.78
CA GLN A 426 1.40 -35.52 -8.64
C GLN A 426 1.81 -36.31 -7.39
N ILE A 427 2.27 -37.53 -7.51
CA ILE A 427 2.76 -38.33 -6.37
C ILE A 427 4.04 -37.68 -5.81
N ALA A 428 4.98 -37.32 -6.66
CA ALA A 428 6.21 -36.65 -6.22
C ALA A 428 5.91 -35.33 -5.51
N ALA A 429 5.03 -34.49 -6.08
CA ALA A 429 4.60 -33.22 -5.49
C ALA A 429 3.90 -33.41 -4.14
N ALA A 430 3.02 -34.40 -4.00
CA ALA A 430 2.33 -34.72 -2.73
C ALA A 430 3.31 -35.14 -1.62
N HIS A 431 4.47 -35.69 -1.98
CA HIS A 431 5.54 -36.00 -1.06
C HIS A 431 6.51 -34.81 -0.83
N GLY A 432 6.23 -33.62 -1.37
CA GLY A 432 7.10 -32.46 -1.26
C GLY A 432 8.33 -32.52 -2.16
N GLY A 433 8.29 -33.39 -3.16
CA GLY A 433 9.35 -33.62 -4.13
C GLY A 433 9.05 -33.02 -5.51
N ARG A 434 9.83 -33.44 -6.49
CA ARG A 434 9.67 -33.06 -7.89
C ARG A 434 10.19 -34.19 -8.80
N VAL A 435 9.76 -34.19 -10.05
CA VAL A 435 10.29 -35.08 -11.09
C VAL A 435 10.77 -34.29 -12.29
N THR A 436 11.75 -34.81 -12.99
CA THR A 436 12.18 -34.34 -14.32
C THR A 436 12.26 -35.51 -15.29
N PHE A 437 11.84 -35.25 -16.52
CA PHE A 437 11.88 -36.19 -17.61
C PHE A 437 12.86 -35.69 -18.65
N GLY A 438 13.66 -36.61 -19.21
CA GLY A 438 14.68 -36.29 -20.20
C GLY A 438 15.07 -37.52 -21.02
N GLN A 439 16.03 -37.36 -21.91
CA GLN A 439 16.60 -38.47 -22.70
C GLN A 439 17.75 -39.11 -21.92
N ASN A 440 17.86 -40.43 -22.06
CA ASN A 440 19.02 -41.20 -21.59
C ASN A 440 20.12 -41.22 -22.66
N VAL A 441 21.39 -41.41 -22.25
CA VAL A 441 22.56 -41.46 -23.13
C VAL A 441 23.13 -42.88 -23.11
N PRO A 442 23.39 -43.53 -24.27
CA PRO A 442 23.31 -42.97 -25.62
C PRO A 442 21.87 -42.89 -26.18
N ASN A 443 20.96 -43.71 -25.74
CA ASN A 443 19.55 -43.74 -26.17
C ASN A 443 18.63 -44.12 -25.01
N GLY A 444 17.35 -43.73 -25.06
CA GLY A 444 16.33 -44.14 -24.11
C GLY A 444 15.70 -42.97 -23.36
N ALA A 445 14.72 -43.27 -22.50
CA ALA A 445 14.08 -42.30 -21.62
C ALA A 445 14.73 -42.31 -20.21
N LYS A 446 14.73 -41.17 -19.57
CA LYS A 446 15.20 -41.03 -18.21
C LYS A 446 14.24 -40.16 -17.39
N ALA A 447 13.74 -40.72 -16.30
CA ALA A 447 12.95 -39.98 -15.30
C ALA A 447 13.74 -39.93 -14.00
N THR A 448 13.81 -38.74 -13.41
CA THR A 448 14.50 -38.51 -12.14
C THR A 448 13.56 -37.86 -11.16
N VAL A 449 13.31 -38.53 -10.03
CA VAL A 449 12.42 -38.11 -8.95
C VAL A 449 13.24 -37.70 -7.74
N TRP A 450 13.03 -36.52 -7.19
CA TRP A 450 13.64 -36.08 -5.95
C TRP A 450 12.60 -36.00 -4.85
N LEU A 451 12.89 -36.61 -3.69
CA LEU A 451 12.04 -36.54 -2.50
C LEU A 451 12.88 -36.02 -1.31
N PRO A 452 12.27 -35.28 -0.38
CA PRO A 452 12.96 -34.85 0.83
C PRO A 452 13.16 -36.02 1.80
N LEU A 453 14.35 -36.11 2.42
CA LEU A 453 14.66 -37.13 3.43
C LEU A 453 14.13 -36.75 4.82
N ASP A 454 14.10 -35.44 5.16
CA ASP A 454 13.63 -34.91 6.46
C ASP A 454 12.20 -34.37 6.34
N GLN A 455 11.21 -35.25 6.44
CA GLN A 455 9.86 -34.83 6.82
C GLN A 455 9.49 -35.58 8.11
N LYS A 456 9.73 -34.96 9.28
CA LYS A 456 8.97 -35.34 10.48
C LYS A 456 7.50 -35.32 10.09
N ALA A 457 6.80 -36.46 10.29
CA ALA A 457 5.37 -36.55 10.04
C ALA A 457 4.67 -35.28 10.59
N PRO A 458 3.79 -34.61 9.86
CA PRO A 458 3.04 -33.49 10.39
C PRO A 458 2.32 -34.03 11.64
N VAL A 459 2.62 -33.41 12.80
CA VAL A 459 1.86 -33.65 14.03
C VAL A 459 0.40 -33.34 13.66
N ALA A 460 -0.46 -34.32 13.75
CA ALA A 460 -1.88 -34.18 13.54
C ALA A 460 -2.36 -33.03 14.46
N PHE A 461 -2.69 -31.89 13.88
CA PHE A 461 -3.36 -30.81 14.61
C PHE A 461 -4.70 -31.35 15.06
N GLY A 462 -4.77 -31.69 16.35
CA GLY A 462 -6.00 -32.07 17.00
C GLY A 462 -7.05 -31.00 16.78
N GLN A 463 -8.18 -31.38 16.23
CA GLN A 463 -9.39 -30.59 16.24
C GLN A 463 -9.74 -30.29 17.71
N ASN A 464 -9.34 -29.13 18.20
CA ASN A 464 -9.96 -28.55 19.39
C ASN A 464 -11.36 -28.05 19.00
N VAL A 465 -12.32 -28.94 19.17
CA VAL A 465 -13.72 -28.57 19.30
C VAL A 465 -13.84 -27.80 20.59
N VAL A 466 -13.94 -26.50 20.52
CA VAL A 466 -14.39 -25.64 21.63
C VAL A 466 -15.92 -25.69 21.63
N LYS A 467 -16.45 -26.11 22.78
CA LYS A 467 -17.88 -26.07 23.12
C LYS A 467 -18.42 -24.64 23.17
#